data_99aa9b0bcdcf3a5059bcae5e0c3de2e7
#
_entry.id   99aa9b0bcdcf3a5059bcae5e0c3de2e7
#
_cell.length_a   1.000
_cell.length_b   1.000
_cell.length_c   1.000
_cell.angle_alpha   90.00
_cell.angle_beta   90.00
_cell.angle_gamma   90.00
#
_symmetry.space_group_name_H-M   'P 1'
#
loop_
_entity.id
_entity.type
_entity.pdbx_description
1 polymer ?
#
loop_
_entity_poly.entity_id
_entity_poly.type
_entity_poly.pdbx_seq_one_letter_code
_entity_poly.pdbx_strand_id
1 'polypeptide(L)'
;IICNPRYKEEILNKLENHNIGISNVYYNFMDVKQAFCEAAEMRRTAFETCTPIVDATTYTAMEKEYGYGVKLMMQTANLICSNKLNEALEQLEIFVEGVKNRKYPINEFQEQMKLIILTTMKVYEKSLKNKKHEVFELLDIFSYQNIDEYMDVVRGWIKGFDELVSDDIDEQKTGLKMQKAIEYIKENYSTDLN
;
A
#
# COMPACT_ATOMS: atom_id res chain seq x y z
N ILE A 1 21.06 -13.19 9.45
CA ILE A 1 22.41 -13.31 10.08
C ILE A 1 22.32 -14.37 11.18
N ILE A 2 23.20 -15.34 11.17
CA ILE A 2 23.35 -16.32 12.25
C ILE A 2 24.60 -15.95 13.01
N CYS A 3 24.47 -15.69 14.31
CA CYS A 3 25.62 -15.30 15.13
C CYS A 3 25.54 -15.90 16.54
N ASN A 4 26.68 -15.89 17.24
CA ASN A 4 26.70 -16.20 18.66
C ASN A 4 26.03 -15.06 19.45
N PRO A 5 25.14 -15.35 20.41
CA PRO A 5 24.41 -14.33 21.20
C PRO A 5 25.29 -13.24 21.82
N ARG A 6 26.52 -13.54 22.16
CA ARG A 6 27.48 -12.57 22.73
C ARG A 6 27.83 -11.40 21.81
N TYR A 7 27.64 -11.56 20.47
CA TYR A 7 27.89 -10.52 19.47
C TYR A 7 26.62 -9.78 19.04
N LYS A 8 25.49 -10.07 19.67
CA LYS A 8 24.20 -9.50 19.31
C LYS A 8 24.24 -7.97 19.25
N GLU A 9 24.68 -7.32 20.32
CA GLU A 9 24.71 -5.84 20.41
C GLU A 9 25.66 -5.22 19.38
N GLU A 10 26.83 -5.82 19.16
CA GLU A 10 27.78 -5.35 18.14
C GLU A 10 27.18 -5.39 16.72
N ILE A 11 26.42 -6.43 16.43
CA ILE A 11 25.77 -6.60 15.12
C ILE A 11 24.61 -5.61 14.99
N LEU A 12 23.79 -5.45 16.03
CA LEU A 12 22.67 -4.50 16.01
C LEU A 12 23.13 -3.07 15.76
N ASN A 13 24.23 -2.65 16.40
CA ASN A 13 24.81 -1.32 16.18
C ASN A 13 25.28 -1.07 14.75
N LYS A 14 25.58 -2.14 13.98
CA LYS A 14 25.98 -2.05 12.56
C LYS A 14 24.79 -2.07 11.59
N LEU A 15 23.59 -2.43 12.07
CA LEU A 15 22.37 -2.56 11.28
C LEU A 15 21.39 -1.41 11.52
N GLU A 16 21.91 -0.22 11.79
CA GLU A 16 21.11 0.99 11.92
C GLU A 16 20.20 1.19 10.69
N ASN A 17 18.98 1.66 10.92
CA ASN A 17 17.96 1.92 9.89
C ASN A 17 17.35 0.67 9.20
N HIS A 18 17.39 -0.49 9.85
CA HIS A 18 16.74 -1.70 9.35
C HIS A 18 15.73 -2.24 10.36
N ASN A 19 14.65 -2.83 9.87
CA ASN A 19 13.76 -3.63 10.72
C ASN A 19 14.42 -4.97 11.02
N ILE A 20 14.64 -5.23 12.29
CA ILE A 20 15.35 -6.41 12.75
C ILE A 20 14.43 -7.30 13.57
N GLY A 21 14.30 -8.55 13.11
CA GLY A 21 13.67 -9.61 13.89
C GLY A 21 14.75 -10.52 14.49
N ILE A 22 14.63 -10.82 15.76
CA ILE A 22 15.56 -11.67 16.50
C ILE A 22 14.82 -12.91 16.97
N SER A 23 15.35 -14.11 16.65
CA SER A 23 14.84 -15.38 17.14
C SER A 23 15.27 -15.67 18.57
N ASN A 24 14.65 -16.65 19.20
CA ASN A 24 15.20 -17.29 20.36
C ASN A 24 16.60 -17.89 20.11
N VAL A 25 17.32 -18.20 21.17
CA VAL A 25 18.62 -18.85 21.07
C VAL A 25 18.44 -20.36 20.89
N TYR A 26 19.00 -20.89 19.82
CA TYR A 26 18.98 -22.32 19.51
C TYR A 26 20.40 -22.90 19.61
N TYR A 27 20.51 -24.07 20.16
CA TYR A 27 21.81 -24.75 20.42
C TYR A 27 22.08 -25.89 19.43
N ASN A 28 21.05 -26.35 18.69
CA ASN A 28 21.17 -27.39 17.71
C ASN A 28 21.17 -26.82 16.30
N PHE A 29 22.11 -27.19 15.48
CA PHE A 29 22.17 -26.77 14.08
C PHE A 29 20.92 -27.17 13.28
N MET A 30 20.25 -28.24 13.63
CA MET A 30 19.03 -28.69 12.98
C MET A 30 17.87 -27.67 13.16
N ASP A 31 17.94 -26.79 14.16
CA ASP A 31 16.91 -25.80 14.48
C ASP A 31 17.10 -24.49 13.69
N VAL A 32 18.11 -24.38 12.83
CA VAL A 32 18.38 -23.16 12.05
C VAL A 32 17.18 -22.71 11.23
N LYS A 33 16.42 -23.66 10.64
CA LYS A 33 15.21 -23.34 9.89
C LYS A 33 14.16 -22.71 10.81
N GLN A 34 13.97 -23.22 12.00
CA GLN A 34 13.02 -22.69 12.98
C GLN A 34 13.45 -21.30 13.43
N ALA A 35 14.72 -21.11 13.76
CA ALA A 35 15.27 -19.81 14.13
C ALA A 35 15.08 -18.77 13.03
N PHE A 36 15.27 -19.16 11.76
CA PHE A 36 15.05 -18.27 10.62
C PHE A 36 13.57 -17.88 10.48
N CYS A 37 12.65 -18.84 10.58
CA CYS A 37 11.21 -18.56 10.50
C CYS A 37 10.76 -17.63 11.62
N GLU A 38 11.24 -17.84 12.83
CA GLU A 38 10.93 -17.02 13.99
C GLU A 38 11.49 -15.59 13.83
N ALA A 39 12.76 -15.45 13.42
CA ALA A 39 13.34 -14.12 13.14
C ALA A 39 12.59 -13.40 12.01
N ALA A 40 12.16 -14.11 10.97
CA ALA A 40 11.37 -13.54 9.88
C ALA A 40 10.00 -13.05 10.36
N GLU A 41 9.36 -13.77 11.29
CA GLU A 41 8.11 -13.34 11.93
C GLU A 41 8.31 -12.07 12.79
N MET A 42 9.38 -12.05 13.59
CA MET A 42 9.73 -10.86 14.38
C MET A 42 10.03 -9.65 13.50
N ARG A 43 10.68 -9.85 12.35
CA ARG A 43 10.90 -8.76 11.39
C ARG A 43 9.58 -8.22 10.80
N ARG A 44 8.62 -9.09 10.50
CA ARG A 44 7.28 -8.66 10.07
C ARG A 44 6.57 -7.87 11.15
N THR A 45 6.69 -8.31 12.40
CA THR A 45 6.15 -7.57 13.55
C THR A 45 6.83 -6.22 13.70
N ALA A 46 8.14 -6.11 13.51
CA ALA A 46 8.88 -4.86 13.50
C ALA A 46 8.32 -3.89 12.45
N PHE A 47 8.04 -4.37 11.25
CA PHE A 47 7.42 -3.61 10.18
C PHE A 47 6.00 -3.14 10.54
N GLU A 48 5.13 -4.05 11.02
CA GLU A 48 3.73 -3.73 11.33
C GLU A 48 3.59 -2.76 12.50
N THR A 49 4.47 -2.84 13.51
CA THR A 49 4.40 -2.00 14.72
C THR A 49 5.28 -0.75 14.66
N CYS A 50 5.96 -0.51 13.55
CA CYS A 50 6.96 0.56 13.39
C CYS A 50 8.05 0.52 14.48
N THR A 51 8.38 -0.68 14.97
CA THR A 51 9.40 -0.90 16.02
C THR A 51 10.68 -1.39 15.34
N PRO A 52 11.82 -0.69 15.46
CA PRO A 52 13.02 -1.07 14.70
C PRO A 52 13.54 -2.48 14.99
N ILE A 53 13.39 -2.95 16.22
CA ILE A 53 13.89 -4.25 16.66
C ILE A 53 12.81 -4.99 17.44
N VAL A 54 12.48 -6.22 17.02
CA VAL A 54 11.59 -7.11 17.77
C VAL A 54 12.32 -8.41 18.08
N ASP A 55 12.31 -8.80 19.35
CA ASP A 55 13.01 -9.95 19.89
C ASP A 55 12.01 -11.01 20.36
N ALA A 56 12.12 -12.22 19.86
CA ALA A 56 11.24 -13.33 20.22
C ALA A 56 11.27 -13.65 21.72
N THR A 57 12.37 -13.36 22.44
CA THR A 57 12.46 -13.60 23.87
C THR A 57 11.52 -12.70 24.70
N THR A 58 11.18 -11.53 24.19
CA THR A 58 10.30 -10.55 24.85
C THR A 58 8.94 -10.43 24.16
N TYR A 59 8.78 -11.07 23.01
CA TYR A 59 7.58 -11.00 22.22
C TYR A 59 6.43 -11.80 22.84
N THR A 60 5.28 -11.15 22.96
CA THR A 60 4.03 -11.81 23.36
C THR A 60 3.11 -11.93 22.16
N ALA A 61 2.79 -13.13 21.74
CA ALA A 61 1.82 -13.38 20.67
C ALA A 61 0.44 -12.83 21.10
N MET A 62 -0.22 -12.14 20.15
CA MET A 62 -1.60 -11.68 20.31
C MET A 62 -2.49 -12.47 19.38
N GLU A 63 -3.72 -12.73 19.82
CA GLU A 63 -4.74 -13.29 18.95
C GLU A 63 -5.15 -12.26 17.91
N LYS A 64 -5.15 -12.65 16.63
CA LYS A 64 -5.49 -11.77 15.51
C LYS A 64 -6.86 -12.13 14.94
N GLU A 65 -7.61 -11.11 14.56
CA GLU A 65 -8.89 -11.27 13.85
C GLU A 65 -8.64 -11.46 12.36
N TYR A 66 -9.24 -12.50 11.77
CA TYR A 66 -9.11 -12.82 10.35
C TYR A 66 -10.37 -12.44 9.57
N GLY A 67 -10.24 -12.22 8.26
CA GLY A 67 -11.34 -11.96 7.34
C GLY A 67 -11.83 -10.51 7.28
N TYR A 68 -11.30 -9.62 8.10
CA TYR A 68 -11.63 -8.20 8.04
C TYR A 68 -11.18 -7.57 6.72
N GLY A 69 -9.99 -7.93 6.24
CA GLY A 69 -9.41 -7.42 5.01
C GLY A 69 -10.27 -7.67 3.77
N VAL A 70 -10.93 -8.82 3.67
CA VAL A 70 -11.79 -9.14 2.51
C VAL A 70 -12.96 -8.17 2.40
N LYS A 71 -13.64 -7.88 3.53
CA LYS A 71 -14.74 -6.91 3.57
C LYS A 71 -14.25 -5.51 3.20
N LEU A 72 -13.14 -5.11 3.77
CA LEU A 72 -12.52 -3.82 3.50
C LEU A 72 -12.12 -3.68 2.04
N MET A 73 -11.47 -4.70 1.47
CA MET A 73 -11.07 -4.70 0.06
C MET A 73 -12.25 -4.45 -0.86
N MET A 74 -13.39 -5.13 -0.64
CA MET A 74 -14.59 -4.94 -1.46
C MET A 74 -15.11 -3.50 -1.34
N GLN A 75 -15.14 -2.94 -0.15
CA GLN A 75 -15.56 -1.56 0.08
C GLN A 75 -14.62 -0.56 -0.59
N THR A 76 -13.31 -0.71 -0.38
CA THR A 76 -12.29 0.15 -0.96
C THR A 76 -12.28 0.08 -2.49
N ALA A 77 -12.38 -1.12 -3.07
CA ALA A 77 -12.48 -1.29 -4.52
C ALA A 77 -13.71 -0.58 -5.11
N ASN A 78 -14.86 -0.66 -4.45
CA ASN A 78 -16.08 0.04 -4.88
C ASN A 78 -15.91 1.57 -4.81
N LEU A 79 -15.26 2.09 -3.77
CA LEU A 79 -14.96 3.51 -3.63
C LEU A 79 -14.02 3.98 -4.75
N ILE A 80 -12.97 3.22 -5.05
CA ILE A 80 -12.04 3.51 -6.16
C ILE A 80 -12.77 3.50 -7.51
N CYS A 81 -13.60 2.48 -7.77
CA CYS A 81 -14.40 2.41 -9.00
C CYS A 81 -15.39 3.57 -9.14
N SER A 82 -15.83 4.13 -8.02
CA SER A 82 -16.75 5.28 -7.96
C SER A 82 -16.02 6.63 -7.92
N ASN A 83 -14.71 6.66 -8.09
CA ASN A 83 -13.84 7.83 -8.00
C ASN A 83 -13.91 8.55 -6.64
N LYS A 84 -14.12 7.81 -5.57
CA LYS A 84 -14.16 8.31 -4.19
C LYS A 84 -12.86 8.00 -3.46
N LEU A 85 -11.75 8.54 -3.99
CA LEU A 85 -10.40 8.17 -3.57
C LEU A 85 -10.09 8.55 -2.12
N ASN A 86 -10.59 9.69 -1.65
CA ASN A 86 -10.39 10.11 -0.26
C ASN A 86 -11.10 9.18 0.73
N GLU A 87 -12.35 8.80 0.43
CA GLU A 87 -13.09 7.82 1.25
C GLU A 87 -12.39 6.44 1.24
N ALA A 88 -11.79 6.05 0.11
CA ALA A 88 -11.01 4.81 0.01
C ALA A 88 -9.76 4.86 0.90
N LEU A 89 -9.04 5.99 0.93
CA LEU A 89 -7.88 6.19 1.80
C LEU A 89 -8.26 6.14 3.28
N GLU A 90 -9.36 6.77 3.69
CA GLU A 90 -9.85 6.72 5.08
C GLU A 90 -10.12 5.26 5.52
N GLN A 91 -10.71 4.44 4.64
CA GLN A 91 -10.92 3.02 4.95
C GLN A 91 -9.60 2.25 5.11
N LEU A 92 -8.61 2.55 4.27
CA LEU A 92 -7.27 1.95 4.37
C LEU A 92 -6.58 2.35 5.67
N GLU A 93 -6.69 3.59 6.11
CA GLU A 93 -6.11 4.08 7.36
C GLU A 93 -6.66 3.34 8.59
N ILE A 94 -7.96 3.07 8.61
CA ILE A 94 -8.58 2.25 9.67
C ILE A 94 -7.98 0.83 9.70
N PHE A 95 -7.74 0.24 8.53
CA PHE A 95 -7.14 -1.09 8.44
C PHE A 95 -5.67 -1.09 8.91
N VAL A 96 -4.89 -0.12 8.47
CA VAL A 96 -3.49 0.06 8.87
C VAL A 96 -3.38 0.19 10.39
N GLU A 97 -4.24 1.01 11.00
CA GLU A 97 -4.24 1.17 12.45
C GLU A 97 -4.55 -0.16 13.17
N GLY A 98 -5.47 -0.95 12.64
CA GLY A 98 -5.74 -2.30 13.15
C GLY A 98 -4.54 -3.25 13.01
N VAL A 99 -3.77 -3.14 11.90
CA VAL A 99 -2.54 -3.92 11.71
C VAL A 99 -1.46 -3.47 12.68
N LYS A 100 -1.23 -2.16 12.84
CA LYS A 100 -0.27 -1.58 13.80
C LYS A 100 -0.54 -2.00 15.24
N ASN A 101 -1.80 -2.05 15.62
CA ASN A 101 -2.26 -2.54 16.91
C ASN A 101 -2.28 -4.08 17.00
N ARG A 102 -1.77 -4.77 15.98
CA ARG A 102 -1.69 -6.24 15.90
C ARG A 102 -3.04 -6.95 15.99
N LYS A 103 -4.11 -6.23 15.71
CA LYS A 103 -5.48 -6.76 15.65
C LYS A 103 -5.69 -7.60 14.40
N TYR A 104 -5.13 -7.16 13.26
CA TYR A 104 -5.25 -7.85 11.98
C TYR A 104 -3.90 -8.42 11.50
N PRO A 105 -3.90 -9.56 10.76
CA PRO A 105 -2.66 -10.16 10.26
C PRO A 105 -2.02 -9.32 9.16
N ILE A 106 -0.71 -9.10 9.24
CA ILE A 106 0.07 -8.39 8.21
C ILE A 106 0.02 -9.10 6.84
N ASN A 107 -0.07 -10.41 6.82
CA ASN A 107 -0.19 -11.16 5.58
C ASN A 107 -1.53 -10.87 4.88
N GLU A 108 -2.63 -10.77 5.63
CA GLU A 108 -3.93 -10.38 5.09
C GLU A 108 -3.87 -8.96 4.54
N PHE A 109 -3.23 -8.04 5.24
CA PHE A 109 -2.98 -6.69 4.75
C PHE A 109 -2.20 -6.68 3.43
N GLN A 110 -1.11 -7.44 3.33
CA GLN A 110 -0.31 -7.54 2.11
C GLN A 110 -1.14 -8.02 0.91
N GLU A 111 -1.94 -9.07 1.09
CA GLU A 111 -2.79 -9.61 0.02
C GLU A 111 -3.86 -8.62 -0.41
N GLN A 112 -4.51 -7.94 0.54
CA GLN A 112 -5.54 -6.95 0.24
C GLN A 112 -4.95 -5.73 -0.47
N MET A 113 -3.77 -5.25 -0.05
CA MET A 113 -3.09 -4.15 -0.72
C MET A 113 -2.74 -4.48 -2.17
N LYS A 114 -2.24 -5.69 -2.45
CA LYS A 114 -2.02 -6.15 -3.84
C LYS A 114 -3.28 -6.07 -4.69
N LEU A 115 -4.40 -6.54 -4.17
CA LEU A 115 -5.67 -6.52 -4.89
C LEU A 115 -6.18 -5.08 -5.11
N ILE A 116 -6.06 -4.21 -4.12
CA ILE A 116 -6.45 -2.80 -4.23
C ILE A 116 -5.59 -2.09 -5.28
N ILE A 117 -4.27 -2.27 -5.24
CA ILE A 117 -3.34 -1.68 -6.21
C ILE A 117 -3.67 -2.16 -7.64
N LEU A 118 -3.84 -3.48 -7.83
CA LEU A 118 -4.18 -4.04 -9.15
C LEU A 118 -5.56 -3.56 -9.65
N THR A 119 -6.55 -3.42 -8.76
CA THR A 119 -7.86 -2.88 -9.11
C THR A 119 -7.75 -1.43 -9.54
N THR A 120 -7.02 -0.62 -8.78
CA THR A 120 -6.78 0.80 -9.12
C THR A 120 -6.08 0.94 -10.46
N MET A 121 -5.03 0.13 -10.70
CA MET A 121 -4.36 0.10 -12.01
C MET A 121 -5.31 -0.19 -13.16
N LYS A 122 -6.23 -1.13 -12.98
CA LYS A 122 -7.19 -1.51 -14.01
C LYS A 122 -8.21 -0.40 -14.27
N VAL A 123 -8.71 0.24 -13.22
CA VAL A 123 -9.68 1.35 -13.33
C VAL A 123 -9.07 2.55 -14.04
N TYR A 124 -7.83 2.89 -13.71
CA TYR A 124 -7.12 4.05 -14.24
C TYR A 124 -6.11 3.70 -15.35
N GLU A 125 -6.25 2.55 -16.02
CA GLU A 125 -5.31 2.06 -17.02
C GLU A 125 -5.03 3.07 -18.15
N LYS A 126 -6.03 3.84 -18.56
CA LYS A 126 -5.91 4.85 -19.63
C LYS A 126 -5.04 6.04 -19.20
N SER A 127 -5.14 6.44 -17.93
CA SER A 127 -4.38 7.56 -17.34
C SER A 127 -2.93 7.16 -16.98
N LEU A 128 -2.67 5.84 -16.82
CA LEU A 128 -1.39 5.28 -16.40
C LEU A 128 -0.37 5.03 -17.53
N LYS A 129 -0.61 5.49 -18.76
CA LYS A 129 0.14 5.08 -19.98
C LYS A 129 1.67 5.04 -19.81
N ASN A 130 2.27 5.78 -18.89
CA ASN A 130 3.73 5.88 -18.70
C ASN A 130 4.25 5.53 -17.30
N LYS A 131 3.39 5.17 -16.32
CA LYS A 131 3.78 4.98 -14.90
C LYS A 131 3.71 3.53 -14.41
N LYS A 132 3.64 2.55 -15.31
CA LYS A 132 3.49 1.12 -14.93
C LYS A 132 4.64 0.59 -14.06
N HIS A 133 5.85 1.14 -14.19
CA HIS A 133 7.02 0.63 -13.47
C HIS A 133 6.98 0.96 -11.96
N GLU A 134 6.52 2.15 -11.60
CA GLU A 134 6.42 2.60 -10.19
C GLU A 134 5.45 1.75 -9.37
N VAL A 135 4.45 1.14 -10.01
CA VAL A 135 3.41 0.37 -9.34
C VAL A 135 3.88 -1.00 -8.86
N PHE A 136 4.86 -1.61 -9.57
CA PHE A 136 5.39 -2.91 -9.15
C PHE A 136 6.12 -2.84 -7.81
N GLU A 137 6.71 -1.69 -7.48
CA GLU A 137 7.36 -1.46 -6.19
C GLU A 137 6.35 -1.47 -5.03
N LEU A 138 5.11 -1.00 -5.28
CA LEU A 138 4.04 -1.01 -4.28
C LEU A 138 3.53 -2.42 -3.93
N LEU A 139 3.81 -3.43 -4.77
CA LEU A 139 3.34 -4.80 -4.53
C LEU A 139 4.16 -5.53 -3.45
N ASP A 140 5.38 -5.06 -3.17
CA ASP A 140 6.21 -5.60 -2.10
C ASP A 140 6.25 -4.65 -0.90
N ILE A 141 5.32 -4.84 0.02
CA ILE A 141 5.20 -3.99 1.22
C ILE A 141 6.45 -4.04 2.11
N PHE A 142 7.21 -5.13 2.07
CA PHE A 142 8.41 -5.32 2.89
C PHE A 142 9.68 -4.73 2.28
N SER A 143 9.60 -4.07 1.11
CA SER A 143 10.67 -3.25 0.56
C SER A 143 10.81 -1.90 1.28
N TYR A 144 9.80 -1.50 2.04
CA TYR A 144 9.76 -0.29 2.86
C TYR A 144 10.23 -0.57 4.30
N GLN A 145 10.65 0.45 5.03
CA GLN A 145 11.12 0.28 6.40
C GLN A 145 10.00 -0.13 7.35
N ASN A 146 8.82 0.47 7.20
CA ASN A 146 7.66 0.18 8.05
C ASN A 146 6.35 0.45 7.30
N ILE A 147 5.24 0.09 7.93
CA ILE A 147 3.91 0.24 7.35
C ILE A 147 3.53 1.70 7.11
N ASP A 148 4.03 2.66 7.90
CA ASP A 148 3.74 4.08 7.74
C ASP A 148 4.43 4.63 6.48
N GLU A 149 5.70 4.32 6.27
CA GLU A 149 6.43 4.69 5.05
C GLU A 149 5.76 4.11 3.81
N TYR A 150 5.38 2.83 3.87
CA TYR A 150 4.62 2.20 2.78
C TYR A 150 3.32 2.95 2.49
N MET A 151 2.54 3.28 3.53
CA MET A 151 1.27 3.98 3.36
C MET A 151 1.42 5.42 2.87
N ASP A 152 2.52 6.11 3.21
CA ASP A 152 2.80 7.44 2.68
C ASP A 152 2.98 7.39 1.15
N VAL A 153 3.68 6.38 0.65
CA VAL A 153 3.86 6.16 -0.80
C VAL A 153 2.54 5.80 -1.47
N VAL A 154 1.76 4.87 -0.88
CA VAL A 154 0.43 4.49 -1.40
C VAL A 154 -0.51 5.69 -1.43
N ARG A 155 -0.52 6.51 -0.38
CA ARG A 155 -1.33 7.73 -0.29
C ARG A 155 -0.97 8.74 -1.37
N GLY A 156 0.33 8.96 -1.58
CA GLY A 156 0.84 9.81 -2.65
C GLY A 156 0.43 9.30 -4.04
N TRP A 157 0.53 7.98 -4.24
CA TRP A 157 0.15 7.33 -5.48
C TRP A 157 -1.36 7.45 -5.77
N ILE A 158 -2.23 7.18 -4.78
CA ILE A 158 -3.69 7.30 -4.95
C ILE A 158 -4.09 8.76 -5.19
N LYS A 159 -3.53 9.73 -4.48
CA LYS A 159 -3.82 11.17 -4.69
C LYS A 159 -3.43 11.65 -6.09
N GLY A 160 -2.37 11.08 -6.67
CA GLY A 160 -1.99 11.37 -8.05
C GLY A 160 -3.06 11.01 -9.08
N PHE A 161 -3.99 10.09 -8.78
CA PHE A 161 -5.15 9.82 -9.67
C PHE A 161 -6.24 10.87 -9.56
N ASP A 162 -6.44 11.45 -8.39
CA ASP A 162 -7.45 12.50 -8.19
C ASP A 162 -7.14 13.72 -9.06
N GLU A 163 -5.87 14.09 -9.17
CA GLU A 163 -5.40 15.14 -10.05
C GLU A 163 -5.61 14.79 -11.54
N LEU A 164 -5.23 13.57 -11.96
CA LEU A 164 -5.38 13.12 -13.35
C LEU A 164 -6.85 13.03 -13.80
N VAL A 165 -7.73 12.59 -12.90
CA VAL A 165 -9.18 12.52 -13.20
C VAL A 165 -9.79 13.91 -13.26
N SER A 166 -9.32 14.84 -12.46
CA SER A 166 -9.78 16.24 -12.50
C SER A 166 -9.42 16.89 -13.83
N ASP A 167 -8.21 16.66 -14.34
CA ASP A 167 -7.74 17.17 -15.63
C ASP A 167 -8.55 16.56 -16.81
N ASP A 168 -8.80 15.25 -16.80
CA ASP A 168 -9.60 14.56 -17.83
C ASP A 168 -11.05 15.07 -17.88
N ILE A 169 -11.65 15.40 -16.71
CA ILE A 169 -13.01 15.95 -16.62
C ILE A 169 -13.04 17.37 -17.16
N ASP A 170 -12.04 18.17 -16.90
CA ASP A 170 -11.96 19.56 -17.39
C ASP A 170 -11.66 19.60 -18.90
N GLU A 171 -10.85 18.71 -19.44
CA GLU A 171 -10.65 18.55 -20.89
C GLU A 171 -11.94 18.12 -21.58
N GLN A 172 -12.68 17.13 -21.02
CA GLN A 172 -13.96 16.70 -21.58
C GLN A 172 -15.03 17.80 -21.53
N LYS A 173 -15.11 18.55 -20.41
CA LYS A 173 -16.02 19.71 -20.30
C LYS A 173 -15.66 20.82 -21.28
N THR A 174 -14.38 21.07 -21.48
CA THR A 174 -13.88 22.07 -22.44
C THR A 174 -14.15 21.61 -23.88
N GLY A 175 -13.92 20.34 -24.21
CA GLY A 175 -14.25 19.74 -25.49
C GLY A 175 -15.75 19.81 -25.80
N LEU A 176 -16.62 19.48 -24.85
CA LEU A 176 -18.08 19.58 -24.99
C LEU A 176 -18.56 21.03 -25.16
N LYS A 177 -17.97 21.99 -24.44
CA LYS A 177 -18.27 23.43 -24.62
C LYS A 177 -17.83 23.93 -25.99
N MET A 178 -16.66 23.49 -26.46
CA MET A 178 -16.13 23.85 -27.77
C MET A 178 -16.98 23.24 -28.89
N GLN A 179 -17.44 22.00 -28.74
CA GLN A 179 -18.31 21.34 -29.70
C GLN A 179 -19.69 22.01 -29.80
N LYS A 180 -20.29 22.38 -28.66
CA LYS A 180 -21.53 23.17 -28.62
C LYS A 180 -21.37 24.58 -29.23
N ALA A 181 -20.23 25.22 -29.02
CA ALA A 181 -19.93 26.51 -29.65
C ALA A 181 -19.79 26.40 -31.17
N ILE A 182 -19.13 25.32 -31.66
CA ILE A 182 -19.02 25.04 -33.11
C ILE A 182 -20.39 24.73 -33.71
N GLU A 183 -21.22 23.93 -33.04
CA GLU A 183 -22.60 23.68 -33.48
C GLU A 183 -23.44 24.93 -33.54
N TYR A 184 -23.37 25.76 -32.48
CA TYR A 184 -24.04 27.04 -32.45
C TYR A 184 -23.60 27.98 -33.59
N ILE A 185 -22.30 28.03 -33.88
CA ILE A 185 -21.75 28.81 -35.00
C ILE A 185 -22.28 28.26 -36.34
N LYS A 186 -22.26 26.95 -36.53
CA LYS A 186 -22.77 26.34 -37.77
C LYS A 186 -24.24 26.60 -37.99
N GLU A 187 -25.06 26.53 -36.96
CA GLU A 187 -26.52 26.77 -37.04
C GLU A 187 -26.89 28.22 -37.30
N ASN A 188 -26.12 29.16 -36.75
CA ASN A 188 -26.47 30.57 -36.80
C ASN A 188 -25.74 31.35 -37.92
N TYR A 189 -24.62 30.85 -38.42
CA TYR A 189 -23.87 31.50 -39.51
C TYR A 189 -24.01 30.81 -40.86
N SER A 190 -24.74 29.69 -40.95
CA SER A 190 -25.08 29.06 -42.24
C SER A 190 -26.24 29.78 -42.96
N THR A 191 -26.92 30.72 -42.30
CA THR A 191 -28.05 31.46 -42.85
C THR A 191 -27.70 32.83 -43.42
N ASP A 192 -26.48 33.37 -43.21
CA ASP A 192 -26.06 34.68 -43.65
C ASP A 192 -25.13 34.73 -44.87
N LEU A 193 -25.05 33.65 -45.66
CA LEU A 193 -24.20 33.54 -46.84
C LEU A 193 -24.99 33.24 -48.13
N ASN A 194 -26.18 33.84 -48.31
CA ASN A 194 -26.90 33.91 -49.60
C ASN A 194 -27.23 35.34 -49.93
#